data_c7a1056d96b593898f5e12f3d99f1665
#
_entry.id   c7a1056d96b593898f5e12f3d99f1665
#
_cell.length_a   1.000
_cell.length_b   1.000
_cell.length_c   1.000
_cell.angle_alpha   90.00
_cell.angle_beta   90.00
_cell.angle_gamma   90.00
#
_symmetry.space_group_name_H-M   'P 1'
#
loop_
_entity.id
_entity.type
_entity.pdbx_description
1 polymer ?
#
loop_
_entity_poly.entity_id
_entity_poly.type
_entity_poly.pdbx_seq_one_letter_code
_entity_poly.pdbx_strand_id
1 'polypeptide(L)'
;MKIFLFWNRIDNDSRRIYKFLENQSFLEEIEKTHTLIIHKPYAKFQITEEMKTQILESDLVLFFTHGEEDVILKSLYKQTQMKKQFSFIDSSNAQLLSNKKVIAICCSSAKELGPLCVALPIPSKFYIGFQEPITYDDGNHARVRGLIYTSYSDAFKEALLYALTTNCTAQEFVLILQKSISDMLIRKILSENDNHVLGSLATVRFHHTSAASLVALGDATLPVFA
;
A
#
# COMPACT_ATOMS: atom_id res chain seq x y z
N MET A 1 5.28 17.15 -8.89
CA MET A 1 4.19 17.09 -7.88
C MET A 1 4.74 16.99 -6.48
N LYS A 2 3.91 17.25 -5.46
CA LYS A 2 4.23 17.06 -4.04
C LYS A 2 3.65 15.72 -3.58
N ILE A 3 4.47 14.85 -3.00
CA ILE A 3 4.11 13.49 -2.60
C ILE A 3 4.24 13.38 -1.09
N PHE A 4 3.16 12.97 -0.42
CA PHE A 4 3.17 12.57 0.99
C PHE A 4 3.28 11.07 1.06
N LEU A 5 4.29 10.55 1.76
CA LEU A 5 4.52 9.12 1.98
C LEU A 5 4.50 8.81 3.47
N PHE A 6 3.54 7.99 3.87
CA PHE A 6 3.48 7.41 5.21
C PHE A 6 3.93 5.96 5.16
N TRP A 7 4.98 5.64 5.92
CA TRP A 7 5.52 4.30 6.03
C TRP A 7 5.56 3.85 7.49
N ASN A 8 4.66 2.92 7.86
CA ASN A 8 4.64 2.34 9.19
C ASN A 8 5.88 1.44 9.42
N ARG A 9 6.68 1.77 10.43
CA ARG A 9 7.85 1.00 10.87
C ARG A 9 7.75 0.55 12.32
N ILE A 10 6.57 0.66 12.92
CA ILE A 10 6.35 0.36 14.35
C ILE A 10 6.41 -1.14 14.62
N ASP A 11 5.94 -1.96 13.69
CA ASP A 11 5.93 -3.42 13.79
C ASP A 11 6.83 -4.11 12.75
N ASN A 12 7.12 -5.39 13.01
CA ASN A 12 8.05 -6.16 12.19
C ASN A 12 7.50 -6.50 10.80
N ASP A 13 6.19 -6.70 10.69
CA ASP A 13 5.57 -7.11 9.43
C ASP A 13 5.59 -5.95 8.44
N SER A 14 5.17 -4.76 8.87
CA SER A 14 5.26 -3.55 8.06
C SER A 14 6.71 -3.21 7.66
N ARG A 15 7.69 -3.40 8.57
CA ARG A 15 9.11 -3.19 8.23
C ARG A 15 9.62 -4.13 7.16
N ARG A 16 9.15 -5.38 7.15
CA ARG A 16 9.61 -6.40 6.20
C ARG A 16 8.96 -6.24 4.83
N ILE A 17 7.63 -6.09 4.80
CA ILE A 17 6.88 -6.01 3.55
C ILE A 17 7.17 -4.71 2.77
N TYR A 18 7.48 -3.62 3.47
CA TYR A 18 7.82 -2.33 2.87
C TYR A 18 9.32 -2.02 2.93
N LYS A 19 10.16 -3.06 3.03
CA LYS A 19 11.63 -2.91 3.15
C LYS A 19 12.25 -2.14 2.00
N PHE A 20 11.68 -2.18 0.80
CA PHE A 20 12.17 -1.43 -0.36
C PHE A 20 12.24 0.08 -0.11
N LEU A 21 11.44 0.63 0.82
CA LEU A 21 11.49 2.03 1.22
C LEU A 21 12.75 2.40 2.06
N GLU A 22 13.54 1.41 2.49
CA GLU A 22 14.87 1.63 3.08
C GLU A 22 15.94 1.91 2.02
N ASN A 23 15.63 1.63 0.75
CA ASN A 23 16.57 1.82 -0.34
C ASN A 23 16.65 3.31 -0.70
N GLN A 24 17.74 3.96 -0.30
CA GLN A 24 17.95 5.39 -0.51
C GLN A 24 17.91 5.74 -2.02
N SER A 25 18.49 4.92 -2.88
CA SER A 25 18.48 5.19 -4.33
C SER A 25 17.06 5.14 -4.94
N PHE A 26 16.13 4.37 -4.35
CA PHE A 26 14.73 4.37 -4.77
C PHE A 26 14.04 5.70 -4.39
N LEU A 27 14.27 6.21 -3.19
CA LEU A 27 13.71 7.49 -2.75
C LEU A 27 14.30 8.65 -3.54
N GLU A 28 15.60 8.65 -3.77
CA GLU A 28 16.29 9.64 -4.60
C GLU A 28 15.76 9.67 -6.04
N GLU A 29 15.34 8.52 -6.59
CA GLU A 29 14.75 8.49 -7.93
C GLU A 29 13.43 9.25 -7.98
N ILE A 30 12.61 9.15 -6.94
CA ILE A 30 11.37 9.94 -6.81
C ILE A 30 11.72 11.45 -6.65
N GLU A 31 12.70 11.77 -5.83
CA GLU A 31 13.10 13.15 -5.51
C GLU A 31 13.73 13.90 -6.69
N LYS A 32 14.20 13.20 -7.74
CA LYS A 32 14.70 13.85 -8.97
C LYS A 32 13.64 14.70 -9.68
N THR A 33 12.38 14.32 -9.59
CA THR A 33 11.27 14.93 -10.35
C THR A 33 10.12 15.42 -9.48
N HIS A 34 10.09 15.03 -8.21
CA HIS A 34 8.99 15.31 -7.29
C HIS A 34 9.50 15.77 -5.93
N THR A 35 8.69 16.53 -5.19
CA THR A 35 8.96 16.86 -3.78
C THR A 35 8.38 15.76 -2.92
N LEU A 36 9.22 15.07 -2.14
CA LEU A 36 8.84 13.93 -1.30
C LEU A 36 8.87 14.30 0.19
N ILE A 37 7.74 14.11 0.88
CA ILE A 37 7.62 14.26 2.33
C ILE A 37 7.41 12.87 2.92
N ILE A 38 8.33 12.41 3.76
CA ILE A 38 8.32 11.06 4.32
C ILE A 38 8.06 11.08 5.81
N HIS A 39 7.01 10.38 6.24
CA HIS A 39 6.75 10.03 7.64
C HIS A 39 7.00 8.54 7.87
N LYS A 40 8.02 8.22 8.66
CA LYS A 40 8.45 6.84 8.97
C LYS A 40 8.60 6.60 10.48
N PRO A 41 7.50 6.61 11.25
CA PRO A 41 7.57 6.47 12.70
C PRO A 41 8.06 5.08 13.11
N TYR A 42 8.90 5.04 14.15
CA TYR A 42 9.40 3.82 14.79
C TYR A 42 8.69 3.48 16.10
N ALA A 43 7.89 4.42 16.62
CA ALA A 43 7.16 4.28 17.87
C ALA A 43 5.75 4.86 17.73
N LYS A 44 4.88 4.58 18.70
CA LYS A 44 3.53 5.18 18.73
C LYS A 44 3.63 6.69 18.65
N PHE A 45 2.82 7.31 17.81
CA PHE A 45 2.79 8.76 17.59
C PHE A 45 1.34 9.25 17.48
N GLN A 46 1.17 10.55 17.62
CA GLN A 46 -0.08 11.23 17.33
C GLN A 46 -0.01 11.87 15.94
N ILE A 47 -1.15 11.90 15.24
CA ILE A 47 -1.26 12.63 13.98
C ILE A 47 -1.29 14.11 14.32
N THR A 48 -0.30 14.85 13.85
CA THR A 48 -0.17 16.28 14.09
C THR A 48 -0.94 17.10 13.06
N GLU A 49 -1.25 18.37 13.36
CA GLU A 49 -1.82 19.29 12.39
C GLU A 49 -0.86 19.55 11.22
N GLU A 50 0.45 19.51 11.48
CA GLU A 50 1.45 19.59 10.43
C GLU A 50 1.33 18.43 9.42
N MET A 51 1.17 17.20 9.88
CA MET A 51 0.96 16.04 8.99
C MET A 51 -0.32 16.21 8.15
N LYS A 52 -1.41 16.68 8.76
CA LYS A 52 -2.66 16.95 8.04
C LYS A 52 -2.46 18.02 6.97
N THR A 53 -1.78 19.12 7.30
CA THR A 53 -1.43 20.19 6.35
C THR A 53 -0.60 19.64 5.20
N GLN A 54 0.40 18.81 5.47
CA GLN A 54 1.24 18.20 4.45
C GLN A 54 0.45 17.27 3.52
N ILE A 55 -0.55 16.51 4.04
CA ILE A 55 -1.48 15.73 3.22
C ILE A 55 -2.31 16.67 2.34
N LEU A 56 -2.89 17.71 2.91
CA LEU A 56 -3.73 18.68 2.17
C LEU A 56 -2.96 19.39 1.06
N GLU A 57 -1.68 19.66 1.24
CA GLU A 57 -0.82 20.31 0.25
C GLU A 57 -0.22 19.35 -0.80
N SER A 58 -0.36 18.03 -0.61
CA SER A 58 0.19 17.04 -1.52
C SER A 58 -0.74 16.76 -2.70
N ASP A 59 -0.18 16.35 -3.83
CA ASP A 59 -0.92 15.91 -5.02
C ASP A 59 -1.20 14.40 -4.97
N LEU A 60 -0.22 13.64 -4.46
CA LEU A 60 -0.26 12.18 -4.31
C LEU A 60 0.02 11.81 -2.86
N VAL A 61 -0.79 10.90 -2.31
CA VAL A 61 -0.65 10.37 -0.96
C VAL A 61 -0.42 8.87 -1.04
N LEU A 62 0.70 8.42 -0.47
CA LEU A 62 1.12 7.02 -0.43
C LEU A 62 1.06 6.50 1.01
N PHE A 63 0.28 5.44 1.24
CA PHE A 63 0.21 4.74 2.52
C PHE A 63 0.79 3.35 2.40
N PHE A 64 1.80 3.05 3.21
CA PHE A 64 2.41 1.74 3.39
C PHE A 64 2.28 1.33 4.85
N THR A 65 1.13 0.74 5.20
CA THR A 65 0.76 0.49 6.59
C THR A 65 -0.30 -0.62 6.71
N HIS A 66 -0.86 -0.81 7.89
CA HIS A 66 -2.02 -1.65 8.11
C HIS A 66 -3.31 -0.94 7.71
N GLY A 67 -4.33 -1.73 7.41
CA GLY A 67 -5.67 -1.23 7.12
C GLY A 67 -6.74 -2.28 7.43
N GLU A 68 -7.96 -1.82 7.48
CA GLU A 68 -9.19 -2.59 7.49
C GLU A 68 -10.16 -1.96 6.47
N GLU A 69 -11.35 -2.49 6.36
CA GLU A 69 -12.31 -2.09 5.31
C GLU A 69 -12.61 -0.59 5.31
N ASP A 70 -12.77 0.00 6.50
CA ASP A 70 -13.22 1.38 6.75
C ASP A 70 -12.09 2.34 7.19
N VAL A 71 -10.83 1.85 7.28
CA VAL A 71 -9.76 2.64 7.91
C VAL A 71 -8.36 2.31 7.40
N ILE A 72 -7.52 3.33 7.29
CA ILE A 72 -6.06 3.21 7.24
C ILE A 72 -5.52 3.40 8.65
N LEU A 73 -4.72 2.44 9.13
CA LEU A 73 -4.18 2.43 10.49
C LEU A 73 -2.76 3.00 10.53
N LYS A 74 -2.44 3.73 11.57
CA LYS A 74 -1.07 4.19 11.86
C LYS A 74 -0.20 3.12 12.53
N SER A 75 -0.82 2.10 13.14
CA SER A 75 -0.16 0.91 13.69
C SER A 75 -1.17 -0.18 13.99
N LEU A 76 -0.70 -1.43 14.17
CA LEU A 76 -1.54 -2.51 14.70
C LEU A 76 -2.03 -2.19 16.11
N TYR A 77 -3.20 -2.69 16.44
CA TYR A 77 -3.79 -2.62 17.78
C TYR A 77 -4.26 -4.02 18.23
N LYS A 78 -4.34 -4.20 19.53
CA LYS A 78 -4.89 -5.43 20.10
C LYS A 78 -6.43 -5.31 20.15
N GLN A 79 -7.15 -6.43 20.05
CA GLN A 79 -8.62 -6.47 20.12
C GLN A 79 -9.21 -5.79 21.38
N THR A 80 -8.43 -5.73 22.47
CA THR A 80 -8.82 -5.06 23.71
C THR A 80 -8.64 -3.54 23.68
N GLN A 81 -8.10 -2.98 22.60
CA GLN A 81 -7.83 -1.55 22.43
C GLN A 81 -8.85 -0.93 21.46
N MET A 82 -9.14 0.35 21.64
CA MET A 82 -10.06 1.04 20.74
C MET A 82 -9.41 1.29 19.37
N LYS A 83 -9.97 0.73 18.30
CA LYS A 83 -9.56 0.93 16.91
C LYS A 83 -9.32 2.41 16.56
N LYS A 84 -10.24 3.30 16.99
CA LYS A 84 -10.17 4.74 16.72
C LYS A 84 -8.85 5.40 17.18
N GLN A 85 -8.21 4.89 18.24
CA GLN A 85 -6.92 5.42 18.70
C GLN A 85 -5.78 5.14 17.74
N PHE A 86 -5.94 4.14 16.86
CA PHE A 86 -4.94 3.71 15.88
C PHE A 86 -5.30 4.11 14.45
N SER A 87 -6.46 4.72 14.25
CA SER A 87 -6.89 5.27 12.98
C SER A 87 -5.95 6.39 12.53
N PHE A 88 -5.62 6.38 11.25
CA PHE A 88 -4.96 7.49 10.55
C PHE A 88 -5.97 8.19 9.64
N ILE A 89 -6.58 7.46 8.72
CA ILE A 89 -7.68 7.94 7.88
C ILE A 89 -8.87 7.02 8.11
N ASP A 90 -10.01 7.60 8.40
CA ASP A 90 -11.32 6.94 8.52
C ASP A 90 -12.43 7.88 8.03
N SER A 91 -13.69 7.49 8.18
CA SER A 91 -14.84 8.28 7.73
C SER A 91 -14.90 9.69 8.33
N SER A 92 -14.31 9.91 9.51
CA SER A 92 -14.36 11.22 10.20
C SER A 92 -13.39 12.25 9.61
N ASN A 93 -12.37 11.80 8.88
CA ASN A 93 -11.32 12.66 8.30
C ASN A 93 -10.95 12.31 6.86
N ALA A 94 -11.74 11.49 6.17
CA ALA A 94 -11.53 11.11 4.77
C ALA A 94 -11.41 12.31 3.82
N GLN A 95 -11.99 13.46 4.18
CA GLN A 95 -11.88 14.73 3.45
C GLN A 95 -10.42 15.23 3.31
N LEU A 96 -9.49 14.76 4.12
CA LEU A 96 -8.05 15.02 3.93
C LEU A 96 -7.55 14.50 2.58
N LEU A 97 -8.22 13.50 2.01
CA LEU A 97 -7.89 12.90 0.72
C LEU A 97 -8.65 13.52 -0.46
N SER A 98 -9.47 14.57 -0.23
CA SER A 98 -10.20 15.27 -1.29
C SER A 98 -9.26 15.85 -2.34
N ASN A 99 -9.60 15.65 -3.62
CA ASN A 99 -8.81 16.09 -4.78
C ASN A 99 -7.37 15.52 -4.83
N LYS A 100 -7.13 14.39 -4.14
CA LYS A 100 -5.82 13.71 -4.10
C LYS A 100 -5.81 12.47 -4.97
N LYS A 101 -4.64 12.12 -5.49
CA LYS A 101 -4.31 10.79 -5.95
C LYS A 101 -3.93 9.97 -4.71
N VAL A 102 -4.49 8.78 -4.53
CA VAL A 102 -4.24 7.97 -3.33
C VAL A 102 -3.81 6.57 -3.73
N ILE A 103 -2.69 6.11 -3.17
CA ILE A 103 -2.26 4.72 -3.22
C ILE A 103 -2.11 4.22 -1.80
N ALA A 104 -3.03 3.32 -1.38
CA ALA A 104 -3.09 2.75 -0.05
C ALA A 104 -2.71 1.26 -0.11
N ILE A 105 -1.43 0.97 0.05
CA ILE A 105 -0.94 -0.41 0.15
C ILE A 105 -1.14 -0.88 1.60
N CYS A 106 -2.38 -1.21 1.91
CA CYS A 106 -2.84 -1.71 3.20
C CYS A 106 -4.07 -2.62 3.01
N CYS A 107 -4.28 -3.53 3.96
CA CYS A 107 -5.35 -4.54 3.87
C CYS A 107 -6.73 -3.89 3.73
N SER A 108 -7.55 -4.42 2.85
CA SER A 108 -9.00 -4.19 2.71
C SER A 108 -9.46 -2.73 2.58
N SER A 109 -8.56 -1.75 2.56
CA SER A 109 -8.92 -0.32 2.62
C SER A 109 -9.71 0.19 1.41
N ALA A 110 -9.68 -0.52 0.29
CA ALA A 110 -10.49 -0.20 -0.88
C ALA A 110 -11.91 -0.80 -0.84
N LYS A 111 -12.30 -1.51 0.23
CA LYS A 111 -13.62 -2.13 0.35
C LYS A 111 -14.71 -1.14 0.78
N GLU A 112 -14.44 -0.31 1.77
CA GLU A 112 -15.37 0.72 2.27
C GLU A 112 -14.77 2.11 2.23
N LEU A 113 -13.55 2.30 2.75
CA LEU A 113 -12.91 3.62 2.77
C LEU A 113 -12.63 4.16 1.36
N GLY A 114 -12.15 3.33 0.44
CA GLY A 114 -11.88 3.73 -0.95
C GLY A 114 -13.13 4.27 -1.65
N PRO A 115 -14.27 3.53 -1.69
CA PRO A 115 -15.54 4.03 -2.21
C PRO A 115 -16.00 5.33 -1.53
N LEU A 116 -15.86 5.45 -0.20
CA LEU A 116 -16.16 6.68 0.52
C LEU A 116 -15.32 7.86 -0.01
N CYS A 117 -14.00 7.69 -0.16
CA CYS A 117 -13.11 8.76 -0.62
C CYS A 117 -13.45 9.27 -2.02
N VAL A 118 -13.89 8.40 -2.93
CA VAL A 118 -14.29 8.80 -4.29
C VAL A 118 -15.75 9.28 -4.39
N ALA A 119 -16.53 9.13 -3.34
CA ALA A 119 -17.91 9.62 -3.24
C ALA A 119 -18.06 10.92 -2.43
N LEU A 120 -16.96 11.49 -1.92
CA LEU A 120 -16.99 12.77 -1.20
C LEU A 120 -17.51 13.92 -2.09
N PRO A 121 -18.03 15.01 -1.50
CA PRO A 121 -18.43 16.21 -2.27
C PRO A 121 -17.30 16.79 -3.14
N ILE A 122 -16.05 16.69 -2.65
CA ILE A 122 -14.83 16.88 -3.46
C ILE A 122 -14.11 15.53 -3.44
N PRO A 123 -14.31 14.69 -4.46
CA PRO A 123 -13.79 13.32 -4.44
C PRO A 123 -12.28 13.26 -4.54
N SER A 124 -11.68 12.18 -4.06
CA SER A 124 -10.33 11.80 -4.45
C SER A 124 -10.29 11.62 -5.98
N LYS A 125 -9.20 12.02 -6.62
CA LYS A 125 -9.02 11.85 -8.08
C LYS A 125 -9.07 10.38 -8.45
N PHE A 126 -8.30 9.58 -7.71
CA PHE A 126 -8.42 8.12 -7.67
C PHE A 126 -8.00 7.59 -6.30
N TYR A 127 -8.41 6.37 -6.01
CA TYR A 127 -7.98 5.59 -4.84
C TYR A 127 -7.59 4.20 -5.29
N ILE A 128 -6.31 3.85 -5.13
CA ILE A 128 -5.79 2.51 -5.39
C ILE A 128 -5.58 1.81 -4.05
N GLY A 129 -6.14 0.60 -3.90
CA GLY A 129 -5.98 -0.18 -2.67
C GLY A 129 -6.49 -1.60 -2.81
N PHE A 130 -6.25 -2.39 -1.76
CA PHE A 130 -6.72 -3.78 -1.70
C PHE A 130 -8.17 -3.83 -1.17
N GLN A 131 -9.01 -4.65 -1.80
CA GLN A 131 -10.35 -4.97 -1.32
C GLN A 131 -10.34 -6.14 -0.32
N GLU A 132 -9.30 -6.96 -0.36
CA GLU A 132 -9.13 -8.11 0.51
C GLU A 132 -7.90 -7.92 1.41
N PRO A 133 -7.79 -8.66 2.53
CA PRO A 133 -6.56 -8.68 3.31
C PRO A 133 -5.36 -9.10 2.45
N ILE A 134 -4.25 -8.39 2.59
CA ILE A 134 -3.00 -8.85 2.00
C ILE A 134 -2.57 -10.09 2.79
N THR A 135 -2.64 -11.25 2.16
CA THR A 135 -2.30 -12.53 2.80
C THR A 135 -0.80 -12.67 2.90
N TYR A 136 -0.28 -12.81 4.12
CA TYR A 136 1.14 -12.91 4.38
C TYR A 136 1.63 -14.34 4.58
N ASP A 137 0.75 -15.23 5.05
CA ASP A 137 1.09 -16.62 5.29
C ASP A 137 -0.18 -17.44 5.60
N ASP A 138 -0.08 -18.76 5.55
CA ASP A 138 -1.14 -19.73 5.85
C ASP A 138 -1.11 -20.26 7.29
N GLY A 139 -0.39 -19.58 8.18
CA GLY A 139 -0.19 -20.03 9.55
C GLY A 139 1.18 -19.59 10.10
N ASN A 140 1.90 -20.49 10.71
CA ASN A 140 3.10 -20.14 11.47
C ASN A 140 4.44 -20.41 10.78
N HIS A 141 4.47 -20.64 9.47
CA HIS A 141 5.70 -21.02 8.78
C HIS A 141 6.57 -19.80 8.46
N ALA A 142 7.59 -19.52 9.30
CA ALA A 142 8.45 -18.35 9.19
C ALA A 142 9.16 -18.21 7.84
N ARG A 143 9.50 -19.33 7.18
CA ARG A 143 10.13 -19.35 5.84
C ARG A 143 9.16 -18.86 4.76
N VAL A 144 7.92 -19.38 4.76
CA VAL A 144 6.86 -18.96 3.82
C VAL A 144 6.64 -17.46 3.94
N ARG A 145 6.42 -16.97 5.16
CA ARG A 145 6.24 -15.55 5.45
C ARG A 145 7.39 -14.70 4.94
N GLY A 146 8.64 -15.14 5.16
CA GLY A 146 9.82 -14.42 4.66
C GLY A 146 9.87 -14.32 3.15
N LEU A 147 9.51 -15.39 2.42
CA LEU A 147 9.45 -15.41 0.96
C LEU A 147 8.35 -14.49 0.43
N ILE A 148 7.16 -14.50 1.06
CA ILE A 148 6.04 -13.64 0.69
C ILE A 148 6.42 -12.16 0.90
N TYR A 149 6.96 -11.78 2.06
CA TYR A 149 7.35 -10.39 2.32
C TYR A 149 8.38 -9.87 1.31
N THR A 150 9.38 -10.71 0.97
CA THR A 150 10.37 -10.34 -0.05
C THR A 150 9.70 -10.14 -1.41
N SER A 151 8.82 -11.06 -1.81
CA SER A 151 8.10 -10.97 -3.08
C SER A 151 7.25 -9.70 -3.18
N TYR A 152 6.54 -9.34 -2.13
CA TYR A 152 5.76 -8.10 -2.09
C TYR A 152 6.65 -6.86 -2.13
N SER A 153 7.72 -6.84 -1.31
CA SER A 153 8.66 -5.72 -1.28
C SER A 153 9.23 -5.44 -2.67
N ASP A 154 9.68 -6.49 -3.36
CA ASP A 154 10.25 -6.38 -4.70
C ASP A 154 9.19 -5.95 -5.74
N ALA A 155 7.97 -6.51 -5.65
CA ALA A 155 6.87 -6.17 -6.54
C ALA A 155 6.40 -4.71 -6.40
N PHE A 156 6.27 -4.22 -5.16
CA PHE A 156 5.91 -2.82 -4.90
C PHE A 156 6.96 -1.87 -5.43
N LYS A 157 8.24 -2.16 -5.21
CA LYS A 157 9.36 -1.38 -5.75
C LYS A 157 9.31 -1.32 -7.27
N GLU A 158 9.19 -2.49 -7.92
CA GLU A 158 9.17 -2.60 -9.39
C GLU A 158 8.00 -1.81 -10.00
N ALA A 159 6.79 -1.99 -9.46
CA ALA A 159 5.60 -1.30 -9.96
C ALA A 159 5.68 0.23 -9.79
N LEU A 160 6.19 0.70 -8.64
CA LEU A 160 6.33 2.15 -8.41
C LEU A 160 7.43 2.76 -9.30
N LEU A 161 8.56 2.09 -9.50
CA LEU A 161 9.60 2.55 -10.44
C LEU A 161 9.08 2.58 -11.87
N TYR A 162 8.32 1.56 -12.28
CA TYR A 162 7.69 1.56 -13.59
C TYR A 162 6.74 2.75 -13.75
N ALA A 163 5.86 2.98 -12.79
CA ALA A 163 4.92 4.10 -12.85
C ALA A 163 5.63 5.46 -12.90
N LEU A 164 6.73 5.60 -12.14
CA LEU A 164 7.53 6.83 -12.11
C LEU A 164 8.19 7.13 -13.47
N THR A 165 8.61 6.09 -14.19
CA THR A 165 9.35 6.24 -15.46
C THR A 165 8.47 6.27 -16.70
N THR A 166 7.26 5.70 -16.65
CA THR A 166 6.38 5.55 -17.81
C THR A 166 5.13 6.42 -17.77
N ASN A 167 4.90 7.12 -16.66
CA ASN A 167 3.69 7.93 -16.45
C ASN A 167 2.39 7.13 -16.67
N CYS A 168 2.36 5.85 -16.25
CA CYS A 168 1.21 4.98 -16.43
C CYS A 168 -0.02 5.50 -15.65
N THR A 169 -1.20 5.16 -16.14
CA THR A 169 -2.48 5.47 -15.50
C THR A 169 -2.68 4.65 -14.21
N ALA A 170 -3.63 5.06 -13.37
CA ALA A 170 -3.98 4.34 -12.15
C ALA A 170 -4.45 2.89 -12.45
N GLN A 171 -5.19 2.69 -13.56
CA GLN A 171 -5.61 1.35 -13.99
C GLN A 171 -4.43 0.49 -14.44
N GLU A 172 -3.51 1.06 -15.22
CA GLU A 172 -2.30 0.35 -15.66
C GLU A 172 -1.41 0.00 -14.47
N PHE A 173 -1.26 0.91 -13.51
CA PHE A 173 -0.50 0.64 -12.28
C PHE A 173 -1.05 -0.57 -11.51
N VAL A 174 -2.38 -0.68 -11.37
CA VAL A 174 -3.03 -1.84 -10.73
C VAL A 174 -2.65 -3.14 -11.45
N LEU A 175 -2.75 -3.17 -12.78
CA LEU A 175 -2.40 -4.36 -13.58
C LEU A 175 -0.91 -4.71 -13.47
N ILE A 176 -0.04 -3.71 -13.50
CA ILE A 176 1.40 -3.88 -13.35
C ILE A 176 1.72 -4.45 -11.95
N LEU A 177 1.15 -3.89 -10.90
CA LEU A 177 1.39 -4.34 -9.54
C LEU A 177 0.89 -5.78 -9.32
N GLN A 178 -0.31 -6.12 -9.81
CA GLN A 178 -0.83 -7.49 -9.76
C GLN A 178 0.10 -8.47 -10.50
N LYS A 179 0.57 -8.08 -11.70
CA LYS A 179 1.52 -8.87 -12.48
C LYS A 179 2.85 -9.04 -11.74
N SER A 180 3.42 -7.97 -11.20
CA SER A 180 4.70 -8.01 -10.47
C SER A 180 4.59 -8.91 -9.23
N ILE A 181 3.51 -8.84 -8.44
CA ILE A 181 3.28 -9.74 -7.32
C ILE A 181 3.25 -11.20 -7.80
N SER A 182 2.49 -11.50 -8.85
CA SER A 182 2.40 -12.83 -9.43
C SER A 182 3.76 -13.35 -9.90
N ASP A 183 4.52 -12.55 -10.64
CA ASP A 183 5.81 -12.93 -11.21
C ASP A 183 6.85 -13.19 -10.10
N MET A 184 6.88 -12.36 -9.05
CA MET A 184 7.78 -12.56 -7.91
C MET A 184 7.47 -13.85 -7.15
N LEU A 185 6.17 -14.15 -6.93
CA LEU A 185 5.76 -15.40 -6.29
C LEU A 185 6.07 -16.62 -7.17
N ILE A 186 5.85 -16.55 -8.49
CA ILE A 186 6.23 -17.63 -9.42
C ILE A 186 7.72 -17.93 -9.34
N ARG A 187 8.58 -16.91 -9.35
CA ARG A 187 10.04 -17.11 -9.23
C ARG A 187 10.41 -17.86 -7.94
N LYS A 188 9.73 -17.55 -6.81
CA LYS A 188 9.94 -18.29 -5.55
C LYS A 188 9.42 -19.72 -5.63
N ILE A 189 8.24 -19.95 -6.24
CA ILE A 189 7.67 -21.29 -6.46
C ILE A 189 8.64 -22.14 -7.29
N LEU A 190 9.16 -21.61 -8.40
CA LEU A 190 10.05 -22.34 -9.29
C LEU A 190 11.43 -22.65 -8.68
N SER A 191 11.84 -21.92 -7.65
CA SER A 191 13.11 -22.16 -6.94
C SER A 191 12.95 -22.97 -5.65
N GLU A 192 11.73 -23.38 -5.29
CA GLU A 192 11.42 -24.08 -4.03
C GLU A 192 11.26 -25.59 -4.27
N ASN A 193 11.70 -26.40 -3.32
CA ASN A 193 11.59 -27.86 -3.35
C ASN A 193 10.68 -28.42 -2.24
N ASP A 194 10.28 -27.61 -1.27
CA ASP A 194 9.40 -28.01 -0.18
C ASP A 194 7.93 -27.89 -0.61
N ASN A 195 7.23 -29.02 -0.70
CA ASN A 195 5.83 -29.06 -1.15
C ASN A 195 4.88 -28.22 -0.30
N HIS A 196 5.10 -28.10 1.00
CA HIS A 196 4.29 -27.25 1.88
C HIS A 196 4.48 -25.78 1.52
N VAL A 197 5.74 -25.36 1.34
CA VAL A 197 6.08 -23.98 0.94
C VAL A 197 5.51 -23.66 -0.44
N LEU A 198 5.61 -24.60 -1.39
CA LEU A 198 5.02 -24.47 -2.74
C LEU A 198 3.50 -24.26 -2.68
N GLY A 199 2.79 -25.08 -1.90
CA GLY A 199 1.34 -24.97 -1.73
C GLY A 199 0.94 -23.59 -1.17
N SER A 200 1.63 -23.14 -0.13
CA SER A 200 1.36 -21.84 0.51
C SER A 200 1.60 -20.67 -0.46
N LEU A 201 2.73 -20.66 -1.18
CA LEU A 201 3.03 -19.61 -2.16
C LEU A 201 2.04 -19.59 -3.31
N ALA A 202 1.60 -20.77 -3.79
CA ALA A 202 0.59 -20.88 -4.83
C ALA A 202 -0.77 -20.35 -4.38
N THR A 203 -1.18 -20.63 -3.13
CA THR A 203 -2.40 -20.10 -2.53
C THR A 203 -2.36 -18.57 -2.44
N VAL A 204 -1.29 -18.00 -1.90
CA VAL A 204 -1.12 -16.55 -1.81
C VAL A 204 -1.17 -15.90 -3.20
N ARG A 205 -0.48 -16.50 -4.17
CA ARG A 205 -0.52 -16.02 -5.56
C ARG A 205 -1.94 -16.02 -6.12
N PHE A 206 -2.69 -17.10 -5.93
CA PHE A 206 -4.08 -17.21 -6.39
C PHE A 206 -4.96 -16.09 -5.81
N HIS A 207 -4.87 -15.83 -4.52
CA HIS A 207 -5.63 -14.75 -3.87
C HIS A 207 -5.33 -13.37 -4.46
N HIS A 208 -4.07 -13.06 -4.76
CA HIS A 208 -3.68 -11.72 -5.21
C HIS A 208 -3.71 -11.50 -6.72
N THR A 209 -3.86 -12.56 -7.51
CA THR A 209 -4.06 -12.44 -8.97
C THR A 209 -5.54 -12.36 -9.36
N SER A 210 -6.46 -12.54 -8.42
CA SER A 210 -7.88 -12.28 -8.68
C SER A 210 -8.07 -10.78 -8.97
N ALA A 211 -8.79 -10.47 -10.03
CA ALA A 211 -9.06 -9.08 -10.45
C ALA A 211 -9.75 -8.22 -9.37
N ALA A 212 -10.33 -8.87 -8.34
CA ALA A 212 -11.01 -8.20 -7.24
C ALA A 212 -10.08 -7.80 -6.08
N SER A 213 -8.83 -8.30 -6.02
CA SER A 213 -7.98 -8.11 -4.84
C SER A 213 -7.38 -6.69 -4.74
N LEU A 214 -7.05 -6.08 -5.87
CA LEU A 214 -6.48 -4.73 -5.96
C LEU A 214 -7.23 -3.94 -7.02
N VAL A 215 -7.68 -2.76 -6.70
CA VAL A 215 -8.54 -1.94 -7.57
C VAL A 215 -8.08 -0.48 -7.62
N ALA A 216 -8.43 0.19 -8.74
CA ALA A 216 -8.41 1.64 -8.87
C ALA A 216 -9.86 2.15 -8.88
N LEU A 217 -10.22 3.00 -7.95
CA LEU A 217 -11.53 3.65 -7.83
C LEU A 217 -11.40 5.13 -8.23
N GLY A 218 -12.48 5.75 -8.69
CA GLY A 218 -12.48 7.13 -9.20
C GLY A 218 -11.99 7.19 -10.65
N ASP A 219 -11.25 8.24 -11.02
CA ASP A 219 -10.74 8.40 -12.39
C ASP A 219 -9.46 7.57 -12.60
N ALA A 220 -9.65 6.33 -12.97
CA ALA A 220 -8.56 5.38 -13.20
C ALA A 220 -7.72 5.68 -14.47
N THR A 221 -8.13 6.66 -15.28
CA THR A 221 -7.39 7.09 -16.50
C THR A 221 -6.30 8.12 -16.18
N LEU A 222 -6.33 8.71 -15.01
CA LEU A 222 -5.31 9.68 -14.59
C LEU A 222 -3.95 9.00 -14.38
N PRO A 223 -2.86 9.67 -14.79
CA PRO A 223 -1.51 9.17 -14.55
C PRO A 223 -1.16 9.21 -13.07
N VAL A 224 -0.36 8.23 -12.63
CA VAL A 224 0.04 8.14 -11.20
C VAL A 224 0.95 9.30 -10.83
N PHE A 225 2.01 9.55 -11.60
CA PHE A 225 3.07 10.50 -11.28
C PHE A 225 3.12 11.74 -12.20
N ALA A 226 1.98 12.24 -12.69
CA ALA A 226 1.93 13.47 -13.50
C ALA A 226 1.14 14.58 -12.84
#